data_7d3eb9d3f6fa34ac811bd2d95b368053
#
_entry.id   7d3eb9d3f6fa34ac811bd2d95b368053
#
_cell.length_a   1.000
_cell.length_b   1.000
_cell.length_c   1.000
_cell.angle_alpha   90.00
_cell.angle_beta   90.00
_cell.angle_gamma   90.00
#
_symmetry.space_group_name_H-M   'P 1'
#
loop_
_entity.id
_entity.type
_entity.pdbx_description
1 polymer ?
#
loop_
_entity_poly.entity_id
_entity_poly.type
_entity_poly.pdbx_seq_one_letter_code
_entity_poly.pdbx_strand_id
1 'polypeptide(L)'
;MAERKSEKELAFLHELYVATDWGERFAALIDKHVELPKEGRVLYVESGTGSHAMAMQERFEDKVTLVCVDESEERLELARVKAIAMNAEPEFRAAQPDNLWLRDDQFDLVIGNGSLLAYDRLDRMLSELVRVTTPGGTVAFTLPTSSSFGEFFSIYWEALRSAGLEEHGIDVEELIMELPTVSQVEAMAEQEGLENVSSWTSIEEFDYESGEEFLNSPLITDFLLREWLRELPEAAQDKVSAEIARIIDEERQGTDFALSVKATLVVGRKREE
;
A
#
# COMPACT_ATOMS: atom_id res chain seq x y z
N MET A 1 3.53 11.76 -24.68
CA MET A 1 3.11 10.46 -24.09
C MET A 1 4.36 9.74 -23.60
N ALA A 2 4.53 9.60 -22.30
CA ALA A 2 5.53 8.67 -21.79
C ALA A 2 5.11 7.24 -22.19
N GLU A 3 6.04 6.47 -22.71
CA GLU A 3 5.81 5.07 -23.11
C GLU A 3 5.34 4.29 -21.87
N ARG A 4 4.24 3.54 -22.01
CA ARG A 4 3.70 2.76 -20.88
C ARG A 4 4.70 1.68 -20.49
N LYS A 5 5.23 1.77 -19.26
CA LYS A 5 6.18 0.80 -18.73
C LYS A 5 5.59 -0.61 -18.72
N SER A 6 6.42 -1.60 -19.00
CA SER A 6 6.04 -3.01 -18.87
C SER A 6 5.92 -3.42 -17.40
N GLU A 7 5.18 -4.49 -17.12
CA GLU A 7 5.03 -5.04 -15.76
C GLU A 7 6.39 -5.37 -15.14
N LYS A 8 7.34 -5.84 -15.93
CA LYS A 8 8.70 -6.10 -15.48
C LYS A 8 9.45 -4.81 -15.06
N GLU A 9 9.31 -3.74 -15.82
CA GLU A 9 9.88 -2.43 -15.45
C GLU A 9 9.22 -1.91 -14.18
N LEU A 10 7.89 -2.02 -14.05
CA LEU A 10 7.17 -1.64 -12.83
C LEU A 10 7.60 -2.45 -11.63
N ALA A 11 7.84 -3.76 -11.77
CA ALA A 11 8.36 -4.59 -10.68
C ALA A 11 9.77 -4.14 -10.22
N PHE A 12 10.66 -3.76 -11.14
CA PHE A 12 11.96 -3.21 -10.78
C PHE A 12 11.86 -1.84 -10.09
N LEU A 13 10.97 -0.98 -10.56
CA LEU A 13 10.73 0.32 -9.92
C LEU A 13 10.11 0.14 -8.53
N HIS A 14 9.20 -0.81 -8.38
CA HIS A 14 8.67 -1.19 -7.08
C HIS A 14 9.78 -1.61 -6.13
N GLU A 15 10.69 -2.47 -6.58
CA GLU A 15 11.83 -2.91 -5.76
C GLU A 15 12.71 -1.74 -5.30
N LEU A 16 13.02 -0.82 -6.20
CA LEU A 16 14.00 0.25 -5.95
C LEU A 16 13.42 1.45 -5.20
N TYR A 17 12.14 1.74 -5.35
CA TYR A 17 11.54 3.01 -4.89
C TYR A 17 10.33 2.83 -3.99
N VAL A 18 9.64 1.68 -4.07
CA VAL A 18 8.51 1.40 -3.19
C VAL A 18 8.96 0.55 -2.02
N ALA A 19 9.57 -0.60 -2.28
CA ALA A 19 9.93 -1.56 -1.23
C ALA A 19 10.95 -1.01 -0.22
N THR A 20 11.89 -0.18 -0.67
CA THR A 20 13.02 0.33 0.12
C THR A 20 12.73 1.60 0.94
N ASP A 21 11.61 2.26 0.72
CA ASP A 21 11.25 3.47 1.48
C ASP A 21 9.77 3.41 1.89
N TRP A 22 8.84 3.57 0.93
CA TRP A 22 7.40 3.50 1.21
C TRP A 22 7.01 2.23 1.97
N GLY A 23 7.40 1.07 1.45
CA GLY A 23 7.08 -0.24 2.03
C GLY A 23 7.69 -0.42 3.41
N GLU A 24 8.94 0.02 3.64
CA GLU A 24 9.61 -0.09 4.94
C GLU A 24 8.88 0.68 6.03
N ARG A 25 8.32 1.86 5.74
CA ARG A 25 7.59 2.67 6.72
C ARG A 25 6.31 1.98 7.20
N PHE A 26 5.56 1.33 6.31
CA PHE A 26 4.41 0.52 6.68
C PHE A 26 4.82 -0.79 7.38
N ALA A 27 5.88 -1.44 6.91
CA ALA A 27 6.42 -2.66 7.50
C ALA A 27 6.91 -2.45 8.95
N ALA A 28 7.49 -1.29 9.24
CA ALA A 28 7.94 -0.96 10.60
C ALA A 28 6.81 -1.00 11.65
N LEU A 29 5.58 -0.68 11.26
CA LEU A 29 4.42 -0.83 12.14
C LEU A 29 4.12 -2.30 12.43
N ILE A 30 4.22 -3.16 11.41
CA ILE A 30 4.03 -4.61 11.55
C ILE A 30 5.10 -5.15 12.48
N ASP A 31 6.36 -4.85 12.23
CA ASP A 31 7.50 -5.32 13.04
C ASP A 31 7.41 -4.92 14.51
N LYS A 32 6.83 -3.77 14.78
CA LYS A 32 6.70 -3.22 16.14
C LYS A 32 5.51 -3.79 16.91
N HIS A 33 4.42 -4.14 16.25
CA HIS A 33 3.14 -4.39 16.90
C HIS A 33 2.56 -5.78 16.63
N VAL A 34 3.10 -6.55 15.67
CA VAL A 34 2.64 -7.90 15.36
C VAL A 34 3.59 -8.94 15.95
N GLU A 35 3.07 -9.81 16.81
CA GLU A 35 3.82 -10.95 17.33
C GLU A 35 3.88 -12.06 16.27
N LEU A 36 5.09 -12.47 15.92
CA LEU A 36 5.30 -13.57 14.97
C LEU A 36 5.06 -14.92 15.64
N PRO A 37 4.32 -15.84 15.00
CA PRO A 37 4.09 -17.16 15.56
C PRO A 37 5.39 -17.99 15.56
N LYS A 38 5.53 -18.91 16.53
CA LYS A 38 6.65 -19.84 16.63
C LYS A 38 6.46 -21.10 15.79
N GLU A 39 5.23 -21.40 15.40
CA GLU A 39 4.85 -22.51 14.55
C GLU A 39 3.55 -22.17 13.82
N GLY A 40 3.26 -22.86 12.74
CA GLY A 40 2.04 -22.69 11.96
C GLY A 40 2.28 -22.04 10.60
N ARG A 41 1.24 -21.44 10.05
CA ARG A 41 1.25 -20.89 8.69
C ARG A 41 1.01 -19.39 8.72
N VAL A 42 1.85 -18.67 8.02
CA VAL A 42 1.75 -17.21 7.83
C VAL A 42 1.45 -16.91 6.36
N LEU A 43 0.47 -16.05 6.11
CA LEU A 43 0.18 -15.52 4.79
C LEU A 43 0.55 -14.05 4.74
N TYR A 44 1.22 -13.64 3.68
CA TYR A 44 1.48 -12.24 3.37
C TYR A 44 0.88 -11.88 2.02
N VAL A 45 -0.17 -11.07 2.03
CA VAL A 45 -0.91 -10.60 0.84
C VAL A 45 -0.40 -9.23 0.43
N GLU A 46 -0.27 -9.00 -0.88
CA GLU A 46 0.42 -7.85 -1.47
C GLU A 46 1.85 -7.74 -0.92
N SER A 47 2.56 -8.88 -1.01
CA SER A 47 3.93 -9.00 -0.52
C SER A 47 4.96 -8.26 -1.37
N GLY A 48 4.55 -7.74 -2.52
CA GLY A 48 5.40 -7.02 -3.45
C GLY A 48 6.57 -7.87 -3.93
N THR A 49 7.72 -7.26 -3.99
CA THR A 49 9.00 -7.94 -4.32
C THR A 49 9.61 -8.72 -3.15
N GLY A 50 8.84 -8.91 -2.07
CA GLY A 50 9.18 -9.79 -0.97
C GLY A 50 10.17 -9.23 0.06
N SER A 51 10.56 -7.96 0.03
CA SER A 51 11.60 -7.42 0.91
C SER A 51 11.27 -7.64 2.39
N HIS A 52 10.10 -7.19 2.84
CA HIS A 52 9.68 -7.37 4.23
C HIS A 52 9.35 -8.84 4.55
N ALA A 53 8.71 -9.57 3.63
CA ALA A 53 8.41 -10.99 3.81
C ALA A 53 9.68 -11.81 4.04
N MET A 54 10.77 -11.51 3.32
CA MET A 54 12.05 -12.17 3.50
C MET A 54 12.72 -11.78 4.83
N ALA A 55 12.65 -10.51 5.24
CA ALA A 55 13.12 -10.08 6.56
C ALA A 55 12.36 -10.78 7.71
N MET A 56 11.06 -11.02 7.54
CA MET A 56 10.27 -11.81 8.48
C MET A 56 10.69 -13.30 8.46
N GLN A 57 10.96 -13.87 7.26
CA GLN A 57 11.40 -15.26 7.11
C GLN A 57 12.68 -15.55 7.90
N GLU A 58 13.63 -14.61 7.98
CA GLU A 58 14.83 -14.75 8.80
C GLU A 58 14.55 -14.83 10.31
N ARG A 59 13.41 -14.34 10.75
CA ARG A 59 12.98 -14.30 12.15
C ARG A 59 12.11 -15.48 12.55
N PHE A 60 11.60 -16.24 11.57
CA PHE A 60 10.78 -17.41 11.83
C PHE A 60 11.62 -18.60 12.32
N GLU A 61 11.05 -19.39 13.22
CA GLU A 61 11.55 -20.71 13.56
C GLU A 61 11.25 -21.73 12.44
N ASP A 62 11.96 -22.85 12.39
CA ASP A 62 11.83 -23.89 11.35
C ASP A 62 10.42 -24.48 11.18
N LYS A 63 9.52 -24.23 12.13
CA LYS A 63 8.13 -24.71 12.15
C LYS A 63 7.11 -23.77 11.52
N VAL A 64 7.55 -22.61 11.01
CA VAL A 64 6.67 -21.64 10.36
C VAL A 64 6.78 -21.79 8.86
N THR A 65 5.63 -21.90 8.20
CA THR A 65 5.52 -21.87 6.74
C THR A 65 5.01 -20.50 6.30
N LEU A 66 5.80 -19.79 5.51
CA LEU A 66 5.41 -18.50 4.92
C LEU A 66 4.87 -18.71 3.50
N VAL A 67 3.71 -18.10 3.23
CA VAL A 67 3.11 -18.01 1.90
C VAL A 67 3.02 -16.54 1.54
N CYS A 68 3.57 -16.16 0.39
CA CYS A 68 3.54 -14.81 -0.17
C CYS A 68 2.58 -14.77 -1.36
N VAL A 69 1.67 -13.81 -1.35
CA VAL A 69 0.72 -13.56 -2.45
C VAL A 69 0.90 -12.14 -2.94
N ASP A 70 0.90 -11.98 -4.25
CA ASP A 70 0.90 -10.69 -4.92
C ASP A 70 0.16 -10.80 -6.26
N GLU A 71 -0.43 -9.73 -6.75
CA GLU A 71 -1.12 -9.75 -8.04
C GLU A 71 -0.15 -9.75 -9.23
N SER A 72 1.10 -9.28 -9.03
CA SER A 72 2.14 -9.22 -10.08
C SER A 72 3.08 -10.42 -9.98
N GLU A 73 3.04 -11.28 -10.99
CA GLU A 73 4.00 -12.40 -11.11
C GLU A 73 5.44 -11.88 -11.25
N GLU A 74 5.65 -10.74 -11.90
CA GLU A 74 6.95 -10.11 -12.05
C GLU A 74 7.54 -9.66 -10.71
N ARG A 75 6.71 -9.15 -9.79
CA ARG A 75 7.12 -8.83 -8.41
C ARG A 75 7.49 -10.11 -7.66
N LEU A 76 6.68 -11.16 -7.80
CA LEU A 76 6.95 -12.46 -7.16
C LEU A 76 8.22 -13.13 -7.72
N GLU A 77 8.56 -12.93 -8.98
CA GLU A 77 9.83 -13.43 -9.52
C GLU A 77 11.03 -12.79 -8.82
N LEU A 78 11.01 -11.49 -8.53
CA LEU A 78 12.04 -10.83 -7.73
C LEU A 78 12.08 -11.36 -6.28
N ALA A 79 10.92 -11.63 -5.69
CA ALA A 79 10.83 -12.24 -4.36
C ALA A 79 11.43 -13.65 -4.33
N ARG A 80 11.18 -14.47 -5.35
CA ARG A 80 11.80 -15.82 -5.48
C ARG A 80 13.34 -15.75 -5.57
N VAL A 81 13.86 -14.77 -6.32
CA VAL A 81 15.32 -14.56 -6.41
C VAL A 81 15.92 -14.25 -5.03
N LYS A 82 15.27 -13.42 -4.24
CA LYS A 82 15.68 -13.11 -2.86
C LYS A 82 15.64 -14.36 -1.97
N ALA A 83 14.55 -15.12 -2.02
CA ALA A 83 14.41 -16.36 -1.25
C ALA A 83 15.53 -17.36 -1.57
N ILE A 84 15.87 -17.55 -2.84
CA ILE A 84 16.98 -18.41 -3.26
C ILE A 84 18.31 -17.90 -2.67
N ALA A 85 18.57 -16.60 -2.74
CA ALA A 85 19.80 -15.99 -2.20
C ALA A 85 19.95 -16.19 -0.68
N MET A 86 18.82 -16.29 0.03
CA MET A 86 18.76 -16.51 1.49
C MET A 86 18.66 -17.98 1.89
N ASN A 87 18.62 -18.91 0.93
CA ASN A 87 18.31 -20.33 1.13
C ASN A 87 16.99 -20.55 1.89
N ALA A 88 15.99 -19.70 1.63
CA ALA A 88 14.64 -19.78 2.18
C ALA A 88 13.69 -20.39 1.14
N GLU A 89 12.65 -21.08 1.62
CA GLU A 89 11.69 -21.79 0.76
C GLU A 89 10.21 -21.36 1.05
N PRO A 90 9.88 -20.07 1.02
CA PRO A 90 8.49 -19.66 1.12
C PRO A 90 7.69 -20.05 -0.13
N GLU A 91 6.39 -20.26 0.01
CA GLU A 91 5.51 -20.44 -1.14
C GLU A 91 5.17 -19.08 -1.75
N PHE A 92 5.17 -18.98 -3.09
CA PHE A 92 4.75 -17.77 -3.83
C PHE A 92 3.58 -18.08 -4.75
N ARG A 93 2.54 -17.25 -4.70
CA ARG A 93 1.32 -17.43 -5.50
C ARG A 93 0.85 -16.09 -6.08
N ALA A 94 0.65 -16.04 -7.39
CA ALA A 94 0.00 -14.90 -8.03
C ALA A 94 -1.53 -14.99 -7.81
N ALA A 95 -2.09 -13.97 -7.16
CA ALA A 95 -3.53 -13.84 -6.98
C ALA A 95 -3.88 -12.38 -6.63
N GLN A 96 -5.13 -11.99 -6.90
CA GLN A 96 -5.67 -10.70 -6.50
C GLN A 96 -5.90 -10.66 -4.99
N PRO A 97 -5.64 -9.53 -4.29
CA PRO A 97 -5.84 -9.42 -2.84
C PRO A 97 -7.31 -9.60 -2.41
N ASP A 98 -8.24 -9.32 -3.31
CA ASP A 98 -9.68 -9.48 -3.11
C ASP A 98 -10.24 -10.82 -3.67
N ASN A 99 -9.34 -11.74 -4.08
CA ASN A 99 -9.67 -13.10 -4.49
C ASN A 99 -8.41 -13.99 -4.47
N LEU A 100 -8.09 -14.54 -3.30
CA LEU A 100 -6.83 -15.22 -3.02
C LEU A 100 -6.76 -16.66 -3.57
N TRP A 101 -7.88 -17.25 -4.00
CA TRP A 101 -7.96 -18.66 -4.42
C TRP A 101 -7.43 -19.66 -3.38
N LEU A 102 -7.49 -19.30 -2.09
CA LEU A 102 -7.12 -20.12 -0.95
C LEU A 102 -8.37 -20.65 -0.26
N ARG A 103 -8.24 -21.75 0.49
CA ARG A 103 -9.34 -22.29 1.30
C ARG A 103 -9.51 -21.46 2.58
N ASP A 104 -10.67 -21.57 3.19
CA ASP A 104 -10.96 -20.96 4.48
C ASP A 104 -10.07 -21.57 5.58
N ASP A 105 -9.81 -20.83 6.63
CA ASP A 105 -9.23 -21.30 7.89
C ASP A 105 -7.87 -22.00 7.75
N GLN A 106 -6.92 -21.40 7.01
CA GLN A 106 -5.62 -22.03 6.73
C GLN A 106 -4.42 -21.39 7.44
N PHE A 107 -4.53 -20.16 7.89
CA PHE A 107 -3.39 -19.40 8.36
C PHE A 107 -3.58 -18.88 9.79
N ASP A 108 -2.53 -19.00 10.61
CA ASP A 108 -2.54 -18.56 12.00
C ASP A 108 -2.25 -17.05 12.11
N LEU A 109 -1.49 -16.51 11.15
CA LEU A 109 -1.26 -15.07 10.98
C LEU A 109 -1.44 -14.72 9.50
N VAL A 110 -2.26 -13.71 9.22
CA VAL A 110 -2.45 -13.15 7.88
C VAL A 110 -2.09 -11.68 7.90
N ILE A 111 -1.17 -11.30 7.03
CA ILE A 111 -0.71 -9.91 6.85
C ILE A 111 -1.20 -9.44 5.48
N GLY A 112 -1.85 -8.27 5.45
CA GLY A 112 -2.27 -7.60 4.23
C GLY A 112 -1.58 -6.25 4.09
N ASN A 113 -0.89 -6.03 2.98
CA ASN A 113 -0.30 -4.73 2.68
C ASN A 113 -1.20 -3.93 1.72
N GLY A 114 -2.07 -3.11 2.29
CA GLY A 114 -2.96 -2.22 1.52
C GLY A 114 -2.37 -0.84 1.26
N SER A 115 -1.05 -0.65 1.39
CA SER A 115 -0.42 0.67 1.31
C SER A 115 -0.53 1.34 -0.07
N LEU A 116 -0.67 0.55 -1.13
CA LEU A 116 -0.90 1.01 -2.51
C LEU A 116 -2.20 0.43 -3.10
N LEU A 117 -3.05 -0.18 -2.28
CA LEU A 117 -4.32 -0.74 -2.73
C LEU A 117 -5.33 0.37 -3.02
N ALA A 118 -6.02 0.27 -4.15
CA ALA A 118 -7.18 1.11 -4.44
C ALA A 118 -8.26 0.88 -3.37
N TYR A 119 -8.81 1.98 -2.84
CA TYR A 119 -9.69 1.91 -1.67
C TYR A 119 -10.97 1.08 -1.91
N ASP A 120 -11.52 1.11 -3.11
CA ASP A 120 -12.70 0.33 -3.51
C ASP A 120 -12.51 -1.20 -3.42
N ARG A 121 -11.27 -1.66 -3.24
CA ARG A 121 -10.90 -3.08 -3.05
C ARG A 121 -10.69 -3.45 -1.58
N LEU A 122 -10.64 -2.46 -0.67
CA LEU A 122 -10.24 -2.69 0.73
C LEU A 122 -11.20 -3.65 1.46
N ASP A 123 -12.51 -3.44 1.33
CA ASP A 123 -13.52 -4.29 1.98
C ASP A 123 -13.37 -5.76 1.57
N ARG A 124 -13.21 -6.00 0.27
CA ARG A 124 -13.06 -7.36 -0.28
C ARG A 124 -11.73 -7.98 0.10
N MET A 125 -10.65 -7.20 0.12
CA MET A 125 -9.36 -7.68 0.62
C MET A 125 -9.50 -8.10 2.09
N LEU A 126 -10.07 -7.25 2.94
CA LEU A 126 -10.24 -7.55 4.36
C LEU A 126 -11.09 -8.80 4.58
N SER A 127 -12.19 -8.95 3.84
CA SER A 127 -13.02 -10.15 3.86
C SER A 127 -12.21 -11.42 3.51
N GLU A 128 -11.36 -11.37 2.49
CA GLU A 128 -10.48 -12.48 2.12
C GLU A 128 -9.42 -12.78 3.20
N LEU A 129 -8.80 -11.75 3.79
CA LEU A 129 -7.83 -11.92 4.88
C LEU A 129 -8.49 -12.66 6.08
N VAL A 130 -9.69 -12.22 6.47
CA VAL A 130 -10.42 -12.85 7.56
C VAL A 130 -10.87 -14.27 7.20
N ARG A 131 -11.36 -14.49 5.98
CA ARG A 131 -11.82 -15.80 5.52
C ARG A 131 -10.74 -16.86 5.61
N VAL A 132 -9.52 -16.54 5.16
CA VAL A 132 -8.41 -17.51 5.12
C VAL A 132 -7.70 -17.70 6.47
N THR A 133 -7.96 -16.82 7.44
CA THR A 133 -7.42 -16.91 8.80
C THR A 133 -8.15 -17.98 9.59
N THR A 134 -7.43 -18.80 10.38
CA THR A 134 -8.03 -19.79 11.29
C THR A 134 -8.83 -19.10 12.41
N PRO A 135 -9.89 -19.71 12.97
CA PRO A 135 -10.53 -19.22 14.18
C PRO A 135 -9.49 -18.97 15.29
N GLY A 136 -9.54 -17.81 15.94
CA GLY A 136 -8.53 -17.36 16.91
C GLY A 136 -7.20 -16.91 16.32
N GLY A 137 -7.00 -17.01 15.00
CA GLY A 137 -5.83 -16.50 14.29
C GLY A 137 -5.82 -14.96 14.22
N THR A 138 -4.67 -14.41 13.86
CA THR A 138 -4.46 -12.96 13.81
C THR A 138 -4.51 -12.44 12.37
N VAL A 139 -5.22 -11.35 12.15
CA VAL A 139 -5.18 -10.55 10.93
C VAL A 139 -4.51 -9.22 11.24
N ALA A 140 -3.53 -8.83 10.45
CA ALA A 140 -2.84 -7.56 10.52
C ALA A 140 -2.81 -6.93 9.12
N PHE A 141 -3.24 -5.69 8.95
CA PHE A 141 -3.18 -5.05 7.64
C PHE A 141 -2.84 -3.58 7.75
N THR A 142 -2.11 -3.08 6.75
CA THR A 142 -1.65 -1.70 6.68
C THR A 142 -2.31 -0.97 5.53
N LEU A 143 -2.56 0.33 5.72
CA LEU A 143 -3.13 1.21 4.69
C LEU A 143 -2.86 2.69 5.03
N PRO A 144 -2.91 3.60 4.03
CA PRO A 144 -3.06 5.03 4.27
C PRO A 144 -4.45 5.34 4.84
N THR A 145 -4.52 6.26 5.82
CA THR A 145 -5.79 6.69 6.39
C THR A 145 -6.05 8.18 6.18
N SER A 146 -7.25 8.62 6.49
CA SER A 146 -7.73 10.00 6.31
C SER A 146 -6.72 11.04 6.79
N SER A 147 -6.62 12.12 6.05
CA SER A 147 -5.61 13.19 6.14
C SER A 147 -4.22 12.81 5.63
N SER A 148 -4.05 11.71 4.89
CA SER A 148 -2.89 11.49 4.04
C SER A 148 -2.98 12.35 2.78
N PHE A 149 -1.82 12.75 2.24
CA PHE A 149 -1.68 13.45 0.96
C PHE A 149 -2.37 14.82 0.88
N GLY A 150 -2.70 15.44 2.02
CA GLY A 150 -3.43 16.71 2.04
C GLY A 150 -2.70 17.83 1.31
N GLU A 151 -1.38 17.87 1.38
CA GLU A 151 -0.52 18.81 0.68
C GLU A 151 -0.67 18.64 -0.85
N PHE A 152 -0.63 17.42 -1.34
CA PHE A 152 -0.82 17.12 -2.76
C PHE A 152 -2.24 17.49 -3.22
N PHE A 153 -3.27 17.09 -2.50
CA PHE A 153 -4.66 17.38 -2.92
C PHE A 153 -4.96 18.88 -2.96
N SER A 154 -4.36 19.68 -2.07
CA SER A 154 -4.45 21.14 -2.11
C SER A 154 -3.82 21.70 -3.38
N ILE A 155 -2.64 21.24 -3.74
CA ILE A 155 -1.93 21.64 -4.99
C ILE A 155 -2.69 21.15 -6.21
N TYR A 156 -3.21 19.93 -6.19
CA TYR A 156 -3.98 19.38 -7.30
C TYR A 156 -5.24 20.18 -7.58
N TRP A 157 -5.98 20.59 -6.54
CA TRP A 157 -7.12 21.49 -6.66
C TRP A 157 -6.74 22.83 -7.32
N GLU A 158 -5.64 23.43 -6.88
CA GLU A 158 -5.13 24.68 -7.45
C GLU A 158 -4.69 24.52 -8.91
N ALA A 159 -4.03 23.39 -9.23
CA ALA A 159 -3.60 23.08 -10.59
C ALA A 159 -4.79 22.91 -11.54
N LEU A 160 -5.90 22.29 -11.10
CA LEU A 160 -7.14 22.21 -11.89
C LEU A 160 -7.70 23.61 -12.18
N ARG A 161 -7.73 24.49 -11.18
CA ARG A 161 -8.18 25.89 -11.37
C ARG A 161 -7.30 26.63 -12.36
N SER A 162 -5.98 26.53 -12.21
CA SER A 162 -5.02 27.19 -13.11
C SER A 162 -5.11 26.66 -14.54
N ALA A 163 -5.47 25.38 -14.68
CA ALA A 163 -5.68 24.75 -15.98
C ALA A 163 -7.05 25.04 -16.61
N GLY A 164 -7.98 25.68 -15.88
CA GLY A 164 -9.36 25.92 -16.33
C GLY A 164 -10.18 24.62 -16.39
N LEU A 165 -9.99 23.73 -15.43
CA LEU A 165 -10.59 22.40 -15.30
C LEU A 165 -11.29 22.26 -13.94
N GLU A 166 -11.89 23.37 -13.43
CA GLU A 166 -12.53 23.39 -12.10
C GLU A 166 -13.70 22.40 -11.98
N GLU A 167 -14.29 21.97 -13.10
CA GLU A 167 -15.33 20.93 -13.13
C GLU A 167 -14.86 19.60 -12.59
N HIS A 168 -13.55 19.32 -12.64
CA HIS A 168 -12.93 18.12 -12.07
C HIS A 168 -12.56 18.25 -10.59
N GLY A 169 -12.89 19.36 -9.96
CA GLY A 169 -12.65 19.55 -8.53
C GLY A 169 -13.41 18.56 -7.65
N ILE A 170 -14.55 18.06 -8.11
CA ILE A 170 -15.31 17.02 -7.41
C ILE A 170 -14.51 15.71 -7.33
N ASP A 171 -13.72 15.40 -8.35
CA ASP A 171 -12.89 14.19 -8.39
C ASP A 171 -11.83 14.22 -7.28
N VAL A 172 -11.29 15.42 -6.96
CA VAL A 172 -10.34 15.62 -5.84
C VAL A 172 -11.03 15.44 -4.49
N GLU A 173 -12.26 15.96 -4.34
CA GLU A 173 -13.04 15.78 -3.11
C GLU A 173 -13.34 14.28 -2.88
N GLU A 174 -13.67 13.54 -3.93
CA GLU A 174 -13.89 12.11 -3.87
C GLU A 174 -12.62 11.36 -3.43
N LEU A 175 -11.46 11.67 -4.01
CA LEU A 175 -10.16 11.08 -3.60
C LEU A 175 -9.83 11.34 -2.13
N ILE A 176 -10.10 12.55 -1.62
CA ILE A 176 -9.90 12.88 -0.21
C ILE A 176 -10.84 12.07 0.68
N MET A 177 -12.10 11.88 0.25
CA MET A 177 -13.13 11.17 1.00
C MET A 177 -13.01 9.65 0.92
N GLU A 178 -12.34 9.11 -0.10
CA GLU A 178 -12.07 7.68 -0.24
C GLU A 178 -11.19 7.16 0.91
N LEU A 179 -10.24 7.98 1.43
CA LEU A 179 -9.37 7.55 2.51
C LEU A 179 -10.15 7.42 3.83
N PRO A 180 -10.23 6.21 4.39
CA PRO A 180 -11.01 5.96 5.59
C PRO A 180 -10.34 6.57 6.83
N THR A 181 -11.13 6.97 7.78
CA THR A 181 -10.63 7.26 9.13
C THR A 181 -10.22 5.96 9.83
N VAL A 182 -9.32 6.05 10.81
CA VAL A 182 -8.93 4.88 11.64
C VAL A 182 -10.15 4.19 12.24
N SER A 183 -11.10 4.96 12.79
CA SER A 183 -12.32 4.38 13.37
C SER A 183 -13.23 3.68 12.36
N GLN A 184 -13.24 4.12 11.10
CA GLN A 184 -13.98 3.40 10.05
C GLN A 184 -13.31 2.07 9.73
N VAL A 185 -11.97 2.04 9.64
CA VAL A 185 -11.22 0.80 9.39
C VAL A 185 -11.37 -0.19 10.54
N GLU A 186 -11.30 0.28 11.80
CA GLU A 186 -11.57 -0.56 12.98
C GLU A 186 -12.99 -1.15 12.94
N ALA A 187 -13.99 -0.33 12.63
CA ALA A 187 -15.38 -0.79 12.50
C ALA A 187 -15.57 -1.80 11.36
N MET A 188 -14.90 -1.60 10.21
CA MET A 188 -14.89 -2.59 9.11
C MET A 188 -14.28 -3.93 9.57
N ALA A 189 -13.16 -3.89 10.27
CA ALA A 189 -12.50 -5.08 10.81
C ALA A 189 -13.41 -5.85 11.78
N GLU A 190 -14.11 -5.14 12.66
CA GLU A 190 -15.10 -5.74 13.58
C GLU A 190 -16.31 -6.34 12.85
N GLN A 191 -16.80 -5.68 11.80
CA GLN A 191 -17.90 -6.15 10.96
C GLN A 191 -17.54 -7.43 10.19
N GLU A 192 -16.29 -7.54 9.71
CA GLU A 192 -15.77 -8.75 9.06
C GLU A 192 -15.49 -9.90 10.04
N GLY A 193 -15.70 -9.70 11.33
CA GLY A 193 -15.61 -10.78 12.34
C GLY A 193 -14.32 -10.81 13.13
N LEU A 194 -13.54 -9.72 13.11
CA LEU A 194 -12.41 -9.58 14.03
C LEU A 194 -12.87 -9.09 15.41
N GLU A 195 -12.16 -9.50 16.43
CA GLU A 195 -12.31 -9.03 17.81
C GLU A 195 -10.96 -8.54 18.35
N ASN A 196 -10.97 -7.81 19.46
CA ASN A 196 -9.79 -7.20 20.07
C ASN A 196 -9.02 -6.32 19.08
N VAL A 197 -9.76 -5.61 18.23
CA VAL A 197 -9.20 -4.75 17.21
C VAL A 197 -8.41 -3.61 17.85
N SER A 198 -7.19 -3.40 17.38
CA SER A 198 -6.31 -2.32 17.79
C SER A 198 -5.62 -1.72 16.58
N SER A 199 -5.32 -0.44 16.64
CA SER A 199 -4.67 0.27 15.54
C SER A 199 -3.51 1.14 16.02
N TRP A 200 -2.54 1.34 15.14
CA TRP A 200 -1.40 2.25 15.34
C TRP A 200 -1.16 3.03 14.07
N THR A 201 -0.90 4.31 14.21
CA THR A 201 -0.65 5.23 13.10
C THR A 201 0.69 5.93 13.30
N SER A 202 1.49 5.99 12.23
CA SER A 202 2.68 6.82 12.13
C SER A 202 2.44 7.86 11.01
N ILE A 203 2.93 9.08 11.22
CA ILE A 203 2.95 10.09 10.16
C ILE A 203 4.34 9.99 9.52
N GLU A 204 4.33 9.69 8.23
CA GLU A 204 5.53 9.55 7.43
C GLU A 204 5.58 10.69 6.40
N GLU A 205 6.75 11.23 6.17
CA GLU A 205 6.98 12.35 5.25
C GLU A 205 7.98 11.93 4.17
N PHE A 206 7.70 12.34 2.94
CA PHE A 206 8.53 12.12 1.76
C PHE A 206 8.86 13.49 1.17
N ASP A 207 10.13 13.88 1.23
CA ASP A 207 10.60 15.19 0.83
C ASP A 207 11.06 15.21 -0.63
N TYR A 208 10.74 16.28 -1.33
CA TYR A 208 11.11 16.53 -2.73
C TYR A 208 11.68 17.93 -2.88
N GLU A 209 12.86 18.04 -3.49
CA GLU A 209 13.56 19.31 -3.68
C GLU A 209 12.89 20.22 -4.73
N SER A 210 12.01 19.67 -5.57
CA SER A 210 11.33 20.40 -6.64
C SER A 210 10.06 19.68 -7.11
N GLY A 211 9.19 20.41 -7.81
CA GLY A 211 8.07 19.83 -8.53
C GLY A 211 8.48 18.86 -9.64
N GLU A 212 9.62 19.12 -10.26
CA GLU A 212 10.21 18.19 -11.24
C GLU A 212 10.65 16.89 -10.58
N GLU A 213 11.32 16.94 -9.44
CA GLU A 213 11.72 15.76 -8.68
C GLU A 213 10.49 14.97 -8.21
N PHE A 214 9.48 15.65 -7.68
CA PHE A 214 8.21 15.02 -7.30
C PHE A 214 7.60 14.24 -8.46
N LEU A 215 7.42 14.86 -9.62
CA LEU A 215 6.82 14.21 -10.80
C LEU A 215 7.72 13.16 -11.45
N ASN A 216 9.05 13.20 -11.24
CA ASN A 216 9.99 12.19 -11.75
C ASN A 216 10.22 11.05 -10.76
N SER A 217 9.72 11.15 -9.52
CA SER A 217 9.78 10.06 -8.55
C SER A 217 8.93 8.88 -9.03
N PRO A 218 9.50 7.67 -9.18
CA PRO A 218 8.72 6.50 -9.59
C PRO A 218 7.58 6.15 -8.63
N LEU A 219 7.75 6.35 -7.32
CA LEU A 219 6.66 6.19 -6.35
C LEU A 219 5.45 7.06 -6.74
N ILE A 220 5.71 8.31 -7.06
CA ILE A 220 4.65 9.24 -7.45
C ILE A 220 4.09 8.89 -8.82
N THR A 221 4.93 8.88 -9.86
CA THR A 221 4.48 8.81 -11.25
C THR A 221 3.87 7.46 -11.61
N ASP A 222 4.45 6.37 -11.13
CA ASP A 222 4.07 5.03 -11.57
C ASP A 222 3.05 4.34 -10.62
N PHE A 223 2.98 4.77 -9.34
CA PHE A 223 2.15 4.09 -8.35
C PHE A 223 1.05 4.96 -7.74
N LEU A 224 1.28 6.26 -7.49
CA LEU A 224 0.27 7.12 -6.85
C LEU A 224 -0.45 8.03 -7.85
N LEU A 225 0.27 8.76 -8.67
CA LEU A 225 -0.27 9.80 -9.52
C LEU A 225 -1.25 9.26 -10.58
N ARG A 226 -1.00 8.04 -11.07
CA ARG A 226 -1.90 7.38 -12.03
C ARG A 226 -3.30 7.18 -11.44
N GLU A 227 -3.38 6.82 -10.18
CA GLU A 227 -4.64 6.65 -9.47
C GLU A 227 -5.28 8.03 -9.19
N TRP A 228 -4.49 9.00 -8.76
CA TRP A 228 -5.00 10.35 -8.46
C TRP A 228 -5.50 11.13 -9.68
N LEU A 229 -4.96 10.87 -10.86
CA LEU A 229 -5.36 11.54 -12.10
C LEU A 229 -6.27 10.66 -13.00
N ARG A 230 -6.72 9.51 -12.54
CA ARG A 230 -7.46 8.52 -13.35
C ARG A 230 -8.73 9.07 -14.01
N GLU A 231 -9.42 9.99 -13.33
CA GLU A 231 -10.66 10.57 -13.81
C GLU A 231 -10.43 11.73 -14.83
N LEU A 232 -9.20 12.24 -14.92
CA LEU A 232 -8.87 13.27 -15.89
C LEU A 232 -8.70 12.69 -17.31
N PRO A 233 -9.22 13.37 -18.34
CA PRO A 233 -8.89 13.06 -19.72
C PRO A 233 -7.36 13.04 -19.94
N GLU A 234 -6.84 12.04 -20.66
CA GLU A 234 -5.39 11.88 -20.89
C GLU A 234 -4.72 13.18 -21.41
N ALA A 235 -5.40 13.93 -22.28
CA ALA A 235 -4.89 15.20 -22.80
C ALA A 235 -4.80 16.32 -21.72
N ALA A 236 -5.51 16.19 -20.60
CA ALA A 236 -5.49 17.12 -19.50
C ALA A 236 -4.43 16.78 -18.45
N GLN A 237 -4.08 15.49 -18.32
CA GLN A 237 -3.12 15.02 -17.33
C GLN A 237 -1.75 15.67 -17.46
N ASP A 238 -1.20 15.78 -18.69
CA ASP A 238 0.09 16.44 -18.93
C ASP A 238 0.06 17.91 -18.51
N LYS A 239 -1.04 18.63 -18.79
CA LYS A 239 -1.20 20.05 -18.43
C LYS A 239 -1.31 20.22 -16.91
N VAL A 240 -2.12 19.41 -16.26
CA VAL A 240 -2.32 19.45 -14.82
C VAL A 240 -1.02 19.07 -14.09
N SER A 241 -0.31 18.05 -14.55
CA SER A 241 0.99 17.69 -13.98
C SER A 241 2.00 18.83 -14.07
N ALA A 242 2.06 19.54 -15.20
CA ALA A 242 2.95 20.72 -15.33
C ALA A 242 2.57 21.84 -14.34
N GLU A 243 1.27 22.09 -14.13
CA GLU A 243 0.80 23.05 -13.12
C GLU A 243 1.11 22.61 -11.69
N ILE A 244 0.97 21.31 -11.38
CA ILE A 244 1.37 20.74 -10.08
C ILE A 244 2.83 21.04 -9.80
N ALA A 245 3.74 20.73 -10.74
CA ALA A 245 5.16 21.00 -10.57
C ALA A 245 5.44 22.49 -10.34
N ARG A 246 4.82 23.35 -11.15
CA ARG A 246 4.97 24.80 -11.03
C ARG A 246 4.51 25.31 -9.64
N ILE A 247 3.37 24.85 -9.15
CA ILE A 247 2.83 25.27 -7.85
C ILE A 247 3.72 24.78 -6.72
N ILE A 248 4.18 23.53 -6.76
CA ILE A 248 5.16 23.00 -5.80
C ILE A 248 6.39 23.93 -5.73
N ASP A 249 6.95 24.31 -6.88
CA ASP A 249 8.13 25.17 -6.92
C ASP A 249 7.87 26.61 -6.42
N GLU A 250 6.67 27.14 -6.62
CA GLU A 250 6.27 28.45 -6.13
C GLU A 250 5.96 28.46 -4.62
N GLU A 251 5.30 27.44 -4.10
CA GLU A 251 4.89 27.37 -2.69
C GLU A 251 6.04 27.04 -1.73
N ARG A 252 6.99 26.23 -2.15
CA ARG A 252 8.07 25.74 -1.28
C ARG A 252 9.01 26.86 -0.77
N GLN A 253 9.11 28.01 -1.43
CA GLN A 253 9.90 29.20 -0.99
C GLN A 253 11.34 28.87 -0.48
N GLY A 254 12.00 27.84 -1.07
CA GLY A 254 13.34 27.40 -0.70
C GLY A 254 13.40 26.31 0.38
N THR A 255 12.27 25.72 0.74
CA THR A 255 12.19 24.47 1.54
C THR A 255 11.73 23.32 0.64
N ASP A 256 11.99 22.09 1.05
CA ASP A 256 11.52 20.91 0.32
C ASP A 256 9.99 20.81 0.40
N PHE A 257 9.37 20.22 -0.64
CA PHE A 257 7.97 19.85 -0.61
C PHE A 257 7.83 18.52 0.11
N ALA A 258 7.10 18.50 1.22
CA ALA A 258 6.83 17.28 1.98
C ALA A 258 5.46 16.70 1.60
N LEU A 259 5.42 15.45 1.15
CA LEU A 259 4.21 14.67 1.00
C LEU A 259 4.03 13.82 2.25
N SER A 260 2.97 14.08 3.03
CA SER A 260 2.70 13.31 4.24
C SER A 260 1.70 12.17 4.02
N VAL A 261 1.93 11.04 4.70
CA VAL A 261 1.01 9.90 4.75
C VAL A 261 0.82 9.44 6.19
N LYS A 262 -0.41 9.16 6.56
CA LYS A 262 -0.73 8.46 7.81
C LYS A 262 -0.74 6.96 7.56
N ALA A 263 0.44 6.35 7.72
CA ALA A 263 0.58 4.91 7.68
C ALA A 263 -0.10 4.30 8.91
N THR A 264 -1.13 3.50 8.69
CA THR A 264 -1.91 2.88 9.75
C THR A 264 -1.83 1.37 9.65
N LEU A 265 -1.59 0.71 10.77
CA LEU A 265 -1.71 -0.72 10.97
C LEU A 265 -2.97 -0.99 11.81
N VAL A 266 -3.76 -1.96 11.38
CA VAL A 266 -4.89 -2.51 12.15
C VAL A 266 -4.64 -3.99 12.40
N VAL A 267 -4.82 -4.44 13.63
CA VAL A 267 -4.65 -5.83 14.05
C VAL A 267 -5.89 -6.28 14.81
N GLY A 268 -6.38 -7.46 14.50
CA GLY A 268 -7.47 -8.10 15.21
C GLY A 268 -7.36 -9.62 15.20
N ARG A 269 -8.16 -10.30 15.99
CA ARG A 269 -8.22 -11.76 16.00
C ARG A 269 -9.54 -12.23 15.39
N LYS A 270 -9.49 -13.24 14.53
CA LYS A 270 -10.71 -13.88 14.04
C LYS A 270 -11.44 -14.57 15.21
N ARG A 271 -12.75 -14.33 15.33
CA ARG A 271 -13.58 -14.92 16.38
C ARG A 271 -13.44 -16.45 16.39
N GLU A 272 -13.37 -17.01 17.58
CA GLU A 272 -13.58 -18.44 17.78
C GLU A 272 -15.09 -18.69 17.67
N GLU A 273 -15.54 -19.58 16.78
CA GLU A 273 -16.95 -19.99 16.70
C GLU A 273 -17.34 -20.89 17.89
#